data_43cf923cdecde71917377e364b6f18a3
#
_entry.id   43cf923cdecde71917377e364b6f18a3
#
_cell.length_a   1.000
_cell.length_b   1.000
_cell.length_c   1.000
_cell.angle_alpha   90.00
_cell.angle_beta   90.00
_cell.angle_gamma   90.00
#
_symmetry.space_group_name_H-M   'P 1'
#
loop_
_entity.id
_entity.type
_entity.pdbx_description
1 polymer ?
#
loop_
_entity_poly.entity_id
_entity_poly.type
_entity_poly.pdbx_seq_one_letter_code
_entity_poly.pdbx_strand_id
1 'polypeptide(L)'
;MVNLQKEFFIQNDTLSTAPFLDLEEEEEENIMKRAMRRSERWRKSKLSGLSNDEIEESFNTPTDMTVFSWEGDIDTIMSPIDSIRYYKHFFRAGMMSMNPKNGHVMAWVGGINYRHFQYDHVMLSKRQIGSTFKPFLYATAIDQLKLSPCDMLPDLIHCIEPYKYGNPEPWCPTNSSDKYGGMRTLSNALANSKNTISAQLIDKVGPKPVADLARSLGVSSNIPNVPAIALGTPDLSVYEMVGAYGAFANKGIYVEPVMVTKIEDKNGTIIYQSKPNTKDVISEESSYVTLKLLEGVTKFGSGA
;
A
#
# COMPACT_ATOMS: atom_id res chain seq x y z
N MET A 1 -15.83 1.53 5.72
CA MET A 1 -15.71 0.06 5.49
C MET A 1 -17.07 -0.63 5.39
N VAL A 2 -17.90 -0.56 6.42
CA VAL A 2 -19.23 -1.24 6.42
C VAL A 2 -20.07 -0.88 5.20
N ASN A 3 -20.29 0.41 4.93
CA ASN A 3 -21.08 0.85 3.79
C ASN A 3 -20.45 0.44 2.46
N LEU A 4 -19.13 0.63 2.31
CA LEU A 4 -18.40 0.23 1.11
C LEU A 4 -18.54 -1.28 0.83
N GLN A 5 -18.44 -2.11 1.86
CA GLN A 5 -18.61 -3.55 1.70
C GLN A 5 -20.07 -3.93 1.39
N LYS A 6 -21.05 -3.26 2.00
CA LYS A 6 -22.47 -3.45 1.67
C LYS A 6 -22.76 -3.11 0.21
N GLU A 7 -22.24 -1.98 -0.27
CA GLU A 7 -22.37 -1.57 -1.68
C GLU A 7 -21.70 -2.58 -2.62
N PHE A 8 -20.48 -3.04 -2.29
CA PHE A 8 -19.78 -4.06 -3.06
C PHE A 8 -20.59 -5.36 -3.16
N PHE A 9 -21.15 -5.85 -2.06
CA PHE A 9 -21.97 -7.07 -2.09
C PHE A 9 -23.28 -6.88 -2.87
N ILE A 10 -23.93 -5.73 -2.76
CA ILE A 10 -25.13 -5.45 -3.57
C ILE A 10 -24.79 -5.48 -5.06
N GLN A 11 -23.66 -4.91 -5.47
CA GLN A 11 -23.22 -4.88 -6.86
C GLN A 11 -22.75 -6.25 -7.39
N ASN A 12 -22.25 -7.11 -6.52
CA ASN A 12 -21.62 -8.39 -6.89
C ASN A 12 -22.35 -9.62 -6.32
N ASP A 13 -23.50 -9.45 -5.69
CA ASP A 13 -24.26 -10.52 -5.03
C ASP A 13 -24.73 -11.62 -6.01
N THR A 14 -24.89 -11.25 -7.27
CA THR A 14 -25.25 -12.20 -8.34
C THR A 14 -24.05 -12.95 -8.92
N LEU A 15 -22.81 -12.62 -8.53
CA LEU A 15 -21.62 -13.25 -9.05
C LEU A 15 -21.21 -14.44 -8.16
N SER A 16 -21.36 -15.64 -8.70
CA SER A 16 -21.02 -16.90 -8.01
C SER A 16 -19.55 -17.00 -7.61
N THR A 17 -18.68 -16.19 -8.20
CA THR A 17 -17.23 -16.17 -7.96
C THR A 17 -16.78 -15.15 -6.92
N ALA A 18 -17.70 -14.31 -6.35
CA ALA A 18 -17.31 -13.46 -5.22
C ALA A 18 -16.84 -14.32 -4.03
N PRO A 19 -15.76 -13.97 -3.33
CA PRO A 19 -14.92 -12.78 -3.46
C PRO A 19 -13.75 -12.92 -4.46
N PHE A 20 -13.71 -13.95 -5.28
CA PHE A 20 -12.61 -14.31 -6.15
C PHE A 20 -12.87 -13.88 -7.62
N LEU A 21 -13.45 -12.70 -7.78
CA LEU A 21 -13.72 -12.12 -9.09
C LEU A 21 -12.43 -12.08 -9.94
N ASP A 22 -12.57 -12.40 -11.21
CA ASP A 22 -11.48 -12.39 -12.21
C ASP A 22 -10.35 -13.41 -11.96
N LEU A 23 -10.54 -14.40 -11.08
CA LEU A 23 -9.60 -15.49 -10.89
C LEU A 23 -10.04 -16.75 -11.64
N GLU A 24 -9.06 -17.48 -12.18
CA GLU A 24 -9.29 -18.83 -12.70
C GLU A 24 -9.57 -19.82 -11.56
N GLU A 25 -10.34 -20.87 -11.84
CA GLU A 25 -10.75 -21.88 -10.84
C GLU A 25 -9.54 -22.50 -10.12
N GLU A 26 -8.46 -22.77 -10.83
CA GLU A 26 -7.22 -23.30 -10.27
C GLU A 26 -6.56 -22.33 -9.28
N GLU A 27 -6.62 -21.03 -9.56
CA GLU A 27 -6.07 -20.00 -8.67
C GLU A 27 -6.90 -19.89 -7.38
N GLU A 28 -8.23 -19.92 -7.50
CA GLU A 28 -9.12 -19.94 -6.34
C GLU A 28 -8.86 -21.15 -5.47
N GLU A 29 -8.79 -22.36 -6.06
CA GLU A 29 -8.50 -23.60 -5.35
C GLU A 29 -7.16 -23.54 -4.62
N ASN A 30 -6.12 -23.02 -5.27
CA ASN A 30 -4.80 -22.84 -4.68
C ASN A 30 -4.80 -21.83 -3.52
N ILE A 31 -5.61 -20.76 -3.59
CA ILE A 31 -5.78 -19.80 -2.50
C ILE A 31 -6.47 -20.47 -1.31
N MET A 32 -7.53 -21.24 -1.55
CA MET A 32 -8.28 -21.92 -0.51
C MET A 32 -7.44 -23.04 0.17
N LYS A 33 -6.72 -23.87 -0.60
CA LYS A 33 -5.80 -24.89 -0.09
C LYS A 33 -4.70 -24.27 0.79
N ARG A 34 -4.11 -23.15 0.35
CA ARG A 34 -3.10 -22.44 1.15
C ARG A 34 -3.68 -21.89 2.46
N ALA A 35 -4.89 -21.33 2.43
CA ALA A 35 -5.55 -20.80 3.61
C ALA A 35 -5.88 -21.91 4.61
N MET A 36 -6.42 -23.04 4.13
CA MET A 36 -6.69 -24.23 4.93
C MET A 36 -5.43 -24.75 5.64
N ARG A 37 -4.33 -24.95 4.89
CA ARG A 37 -3.05 -25.47 5.43
C ARG A 37 -2.38 -24.52 6.42
N ARG A 38 -2.65 -23.21 6.35
CA ARG A 38 -2.15 -22.21 7.30
C ARG A 38 -3.03 -22.01 8.53
N SER A 39 -4.21 -22.64 8.58
CA SER A 39 -5.13 -22.50 9.69
C SER A 39 -4.64 -23.21 10.96
N GLU A 40 -5.07 -22.71 12.12
CA GLU A 40 -4.78 -23.36 13.39
C GLU A 40 -5.42 -24.76 13.49
N ARG A 41 -6.61 -24.97 12.90
CA ARG A 41 -7.26 -26.26 12.81
C ARG A 41 -6.35 -27.27 12.11
N TRP A 42 -5.78 -26.94 10.96
CA TRP A 42 -4.84 -27.81 10.24
C TRP A 42 -3.64 -28.19 11.12
N ARG A 43 -3.03 -27.18 11.73
CA ARG A 43 -1.87 -27.39 12.60
C ARG A 43 -2.19 -28.32 13.79
N LYS A 44 -3.32 -28.08 14.47
CA LYS A 44 -3.76 -28.93 15.60
C LYS A 44 -4.03 -30.37 15.14
N SER A 45 -4.73 -30.56 14.02
CA SER A 45 -5.03 -31.90 13.46
C SER A 45 -3.75 -32.64 13.09
N LYS A 46 -2.76 -31.96 12.52
CA LYS A 46 -1.44 -32.56 12.26
C LYS A 46 -0.72 -33.00 13.53
N LEU A 47 -0.74 -32.18 14.57
CA LEU A 47 -0.15 -32.52 15.86
C LEU A 47 -0.86 -33.71 16.53
N SER A 48 -2.15 -33.91 16.23
CA SER A 48 -2.93 -35.07 16.69
C SER A 48 -2.69 -36.35 15.86
N GLY A 49 -1.82 -36.29 14.84
CA GLY A 49 -1.42 -37.46 14.04
C GLY A 49 -2.34 -37.79 12.86
N LEU A 50 -3.31 -36.93 12.52
CA LEU A 50 -4.20 -37.17 11.39
C LEU A 50 -3.45 -37.04 10.04
N SER A 51 -3.85 -37.89 9.09
CA SER A 51 -3.40 -37.82 7.69
C SER A 51 -3.92 -36.56 6.99
N ASN A 52 -3.34 -36.23 5.83
CA ASN A 52 -3.82 -35.07 5.04
C ASN A 52 -5.28 -35.25 4.62
N ASP A 53 -5.65 -36.44 4.17
CA ASP A 53 -6.98 -36.75 3.67
C ASP A 53 -8.05 -36.64 4.78
N GLU A 54 -7.77 -37.17 5.96
CA GLU A 54 -8.65 -37.04 7.13
C GLU A 54 -8.81 -35.59 7.56
N ILE A 55 -7.76 -34.78 7.46
CA ILE A 55 -7.84 -33.36 7.77
C ILE A 55 -8.69 -32.65 6.72
N GLU A 56 -8.46 -32.89 5.42
CA GLU A 56 -9.23 -32.29 4.33
C GLU A 56 -10.72 -32.67 4.44
N GLU A 57 -11.05 -33.91 4.77
CA GLU A 57 -12.42 -34.33 5.02
C GLU A 57 -13.05 -33.57 6.21
N SER A 58 -12.28 -33.34 7.28
CA SER A 58 -12.75 -32.56 8.43
C SER A 58 -13.06 -31.09 8.10
N PHE A 59 -12.43 -30.54 7.05
CA PHE A 59 -12.73 -29.20 6.58
C PHE A 59 -14.03 -29.08 5.78
N ASN A 60 -14.53 -30.20 5.24
CA ASN A 60 -15.80 -30.27 4.53
C ASN A 60 -16.98 -30.63 5.44
N THR A 61 -16.72 -31.01 6.68
CA THR A 61 -17.76 -31.42 7.64
C THR A 61 -18.32 -30.20 8.38
N PRO A 62 -19.63 -29.90 8.27
CA PRO A 62 -20.25 -28.80 9.00
C PRO A 62 -20.07 -28.95 10.51
N THR A 63 -19.74 -27.84 11.17
CA THR A 63 -19.54 -27.76 12.62
C THR A 63 -20.12 -26.48 13.18
N ASP A 64 -20.55 -26.51 14.44
CA ASP A 64 -20.96 -25.29 15.16
C ASP A 64 -19.76 -24.34 15.27
N MET A 65 -19.96 -23.08 14.92
CA MET A 65 -18.94 -22.06 15.03
C MET A 65 -19.52 -20.65 15.20
N THR A 66 -18.76 -19.79 15.84
CA THR A 66 -19.04 -18.37 15.95
C THR A 66 -18.20 -17.62 14.92
N VAL A 67 -18.85 -16.85 14.05
CA VAL A 67 -18.20 -16.06 13.00
C VAL A 67 -18.43 -14.57 13.16
N PHE A 68 -17.49 -13.77 12.69
CA PHE A 68 -17.59 -12.31 12.69
C PHE A 68 -18.66 -11.82 11.72
N SER A 69 -19.44 -10.82 12.15
CA SER A 69 -20.18 -9.93 11.26
C SER A 69 -20.00 -8.47 11.68
N TRP A 70 -20.38 -7.53 10.81
CA TRP A 70 -20.36 -6.10 11.15
C TRP A 70 -21.34 -5.69 12.26
N GLU A 71 -22.32 -6.55 12.54
CA GLU A 71 -23.36 -6.32 13.55
C GLU A 71 -23.10 -7.10 14.84
N GLY A 72 -21.98 -7.83 14.91
CA GLY A 72 -21.57 -8.66 16.04
C GLY A 72 -21.27 -10.10 15.62
N ASP A 73 -20.81 -10.90 16.57
CA ASP A 73 -20.55 -12.32 16.33
C ASP A 73 -21.84 -13.09 16.09
N ILE A 74 -21.85 -14.02 15.14
CA ILE A 74 -23.00 -14.85 14.78
C ILE A 74 -22.65 -16.32 15.02
N ASP A 75 -23.49 -17.02 15.75
CA ASP A 75 -23.42 -18.48 15.89
C ASP A 75 -24.09 -19.14 14.67
N THR A 76 -23.38 -20.06 14.03
CA THR A 76 -23.84 -20.70 12.80
C THR A 76 -23.24 -22.10 12.66
N ILE A 77 -23.84 -22.90 11.78
CA ILE A 77 -23.33 -24.20 11.38
C ILE A 77 -22.83 -24.09 9.95
N MET A 78 -21.56 -24.24 9.73
CA MET A 78 -20.95 -24.29 8.40
C MET A 78 -19.69 -25.15 8.40
N SER A 79 -19.23 -25.54 7.21
CA SER A 79 -17.96 -26.26 7.12
C SER A 79 -16.78 -25.31 7.37
N PRO A 80 -15.65 -25.79 7.92
CA PRO A 80 -14.46 -24.97 8.08
C PRO A 80 -13.93 -24.36 6.76
N ILE A 81 -14.10 -25.03 5.62
CA ILE A 81 -13.72 -24.49 4.32
C ILE A 81 -14.63 -23.32 3.91
N ASP A 82 -15.94 -23.43 4.16
CA ASP A 82 -16.89 -22.34 3.91
C ASP A 82 -16.62 -21.16 4.83
N SER A 83 -16.21 -21.39 6.08
CA SER A 83 -15.82 -20.32 6.98
C SER A 83 -14.59 -19.56 6.46
N ILE A 84 -13.61 -20.26 5.87
CA ILE A 84 -12.46 -19.62 5.23
C ILE A 84 -12.92 -18.73 4.08
N ARG A 85 -13.83 -19.24 3.23
CA ARG A 85 -14.42 -18.47 2.13
C ARG A 85 -15.17 -17.25 2.66
N TYR A 86 -16.01 -17.41 3.67
CA TYR A 86 -16.75 -16.35 4.35
C TYR A 86 -15.82 -15.24 4.86
N TYR A 87 -14.73 -15.60 5.54
CA TYR A 87 -13.76 -14.60 6.04
C TYR A 87 -13.00 -13.88 4.92
N LYS A 88 -12.89 -14.44 3.73
CA LYS A 88 -12.28 -13.78 2.57
C LYS A 88 -13.17 -12.69 1.94
N HIS A 89 -14.47 -12.71 2.19
CA HIS A 89 -15.39 -11.66 1.73
C HIS A 89 -15.18 -10.32 2.43
N PHE A 90 -14.61 -10.31 3.64
CA PHE A 90 -14.43 -9.08 4.39
C PHE A 90 -13.27 -8.24 3.84
N PHE A 91 -13.54 -6.97 3.55
CA PHE A 91 -12.51 -6.03 3.19
C PHE A 91 -11.50 -5.85 4.32
N ARG A 92 -10.24 -5.75 3.97
CA ARG A 92 -9.14 -5.52 4.90
C ARG A 92 -8.71 -4.07 4.82
N ALA A 93 -8.41 -3.47 5.96
CA ALA A 93 -7.88 -2.12 6.03
C ALA A 93 -6.83 -2.02 7.13
N GLY A 94 -5.83 -1.20 6.88
CA GLY A 94 -4.88 -0.72 7.86
C GLY A 94 -4.82 0.80 7.82
N MET A 95 -4.61 1.43 8.96
CA MET A 95 -4.42 2.88 9.06
C MET A 95 -3.32 3.18 10.06
N MET A 96 -2.48 4.15 9.70
CA MET A 96 -1.47 4.71 10.60
C MET A 96 -1.53 6.24 10.54
N SER A 97 -1.38 6.88 11.69
CA SER A 97 -1.17 8.33 11.81
C SER A 97 0.09 8.58 12.62
N MET A 98 0.89 9.55 12.18
CA MET A 98 2.18 9.87 12.78
C MET A 98 2.36 11.39 12.87
N ASN A 99 3.00 11.84 13.94
CA ASN A 99 3.49 13.22 13.99
C ASN A 99 4.82 13.30 13.20
N PRO A 100 4.87 14.06 12.10
CA PRO A 100 6.05 14.08 11.23
C PRO A 100 7.28 14.75 11.87
N LYS A 101 7.11 15.57 12.93
CA LYS A 101 8.23 16.28 13.58
C LYS A 101 9.05 15.40 14.50
N ASN A 102 8.42 14.41 15.16
CA ASN A 102 9.09 13.59 16.17
C ASN A 102 8.93 12.07 15.93
N GLY A 103 8.23 11.68 14.87
CA GLY A 103 8.00 10.27 14.53
C GLY A 103 6.98 9.54 15.40
N HIS A 104 6.39 10.19 16.41
CA HIS A 104 5.45 9.51 17.30
C HIS A 104 4.24 8.99 16.54
N VAL A 105 3.98 7.70 16.61
CA VAL A 105 2.77 7.08 16.09
C VAL A 105 1.60 7.48 16.97
N MET A 106 0.63 8.18 16.40
CA MET A 106 -0.54 8.71 17.09
C MET A 106 -1.74 7.75 17.02
N ALA A 107 -1.84 6.99 15.94
CA ALA A 107 -2.87 5.97 15.77
C ALA A 107 -2.34 4.83 14.91
N TRP A 108 -2.75 3.60 15.26
CA TRP A 108 -2.42 2.38 14.53
C TRP A 108 -3.63 1.46 14.54
N VAL A 109 -4.14 1.16 13.36
CA VAL A 109 -5.22 0.20 13.16
C VAL A 109 -4.74 -0.86 12.17
N GLY A 110 -4.28 -1.99 12.68
CA GLY A 110 -3.71 -3.06 11.85
C GLY A 110 -4.74 -3.89 11.09
N GLY A 111 -6.01 -3.85 11.52
CA GLY A 111 -7.09 -4.61 10.89
C GLY A 111 -8.46 -4.18 11.38
N ILE A 112 -9.51 -4.75 10.79
CA ILE A 112 -10.90 -4.35 11.06
C ILE A 112 -11.45 -4.83 12.41
N ASN A 113 -10.91 -5.93 12.93
CA ASN A 113 -11.24 -6.47 14.25
C ASN A 113 -10.13 -7.43 14.68
N TYR A 114 -9.42 -7.13 15.76
CA TYR A 114 -8.26 -7.93 16.20
C TYR A 114 -8.61 -9.36 16.62
N ARG A 115 -9.81 -9.59 17.16
CA ARG A 115 -10.23 -10.93 17.61
C ARG A 115 -10.31 -11.93 16.44
N HIS A 116 -10.80 -11.46 15.29
CA HIS A 116 -11.04 -12.31 14.12
C HIS A 116 -10.01 -12.11 13.00
N PHE A 117 -9.31 -10.96 12.96
CA PHE A 117 -8.40 -10.55 11.90
C PHE A 117 -7.11 -9.99 12.48
N GLN A 118 -6.22 -10.90 12.88
CA GLN A 118 -4.99 -10.57 13.61
C GLN A 118 -3.83 -10.13 12.71
N TYR A 119 -3.98 -10.27 11.38
CA TYR A 119 -2.95 -9.86 10.44
C TYR A 119 -2.85 -8.34 10.37
N ASP A 120 -1.65 -7.81 10.63
CA ASP A 120 -1.39 -6.38 10.60
C ASP A 120 -1.21 -5.87 9.16
N HIS A 121 -2.19 -5.12 8.68
CA HIS A 121 -2.18 -4.53 7.34
C HIS A 121 -1.39 -3.22 7.26
N VAL A 122 -0.90 -2.66 8.35
CA VAL A 122 -0.05 -1.47 8.35
C VAL A 122 1.39 -1.82 8.05
N MET A 123 1.94 -2.83 8.73
CA MET A 123 3.36 -3.16 8.66
C MET A 123 3.65 -4.38 7.77
N LEU A 124 2.82 -5.43 7.87
CA LEU A 124 3.10 -6.71 7.21
C LEU A 124 2.55 -6.78 5.78
N SER A 125 1.45 -6.08 5.50
CA SER A 125 0.85 -6.07 4.17
C SER A 125 1.63 -5.15 3.25
N LYS A 126 2.27 -5.74 2.24
CA LYS A 126 2.89 -5.01 1.13
C LYS A 126 2.00 -5.14 -0.09
N ARG A 127 1.69 -4.02 -0.72
CA ARG A 127 0.84 -3.96 -1.91
C ARG A 127 1.41 -2.96 -2.90
N GLN A 128 1.13 -3.19 -4.15
CA GLN A 128 1.42 -2.24 -5.21
C GLN A 128 0.78 -0.88 -4.89
N ILE A 129 1.63 0.12 -4.67
CA ILE A 129 1.20 1.43 -4.17
C ILE A 129 0.65 2.36 -5.25
N GLY A 130 0.84 2.01 -6.51
CA GLY A 130 0.32 2.77 -7.64
C GLY A 130 0.77 4.23 -7.65
N SER A 131 -0.09 5.10 -8.11
CA SER A 131 0.20 6.53 -8.27
C SER A 131 0.58 7.29 -6.99
N THR A 132 0.44 6.69 -5.81
CA THR A 132 0.96 7.26 -4.57
C THR A 132 2.50 7.29 -4.53
N PHE A 133 3.19 6.61 -5.45
CA PHE A 133 4.65 6.74 -5.61
C PHE A 133 5.08 7.98 -6.41
N LYS A 134 4.20 8.59 -7.19
CA LYS A 134 4.53 9.76 -8.03
C LYS A 134 5.17 10.93 -7.28
N PRO A 135 4.79 11.27 -6.05
CA PRO A 135 5.47 12.34 -5.30
C PRO A 135 6.99 12.14 -5.16
N PHE A 136 7.48 10.91 -5.04
CA PHE A 136 8.93 10.66 -5.00
C PHE A 136 9.59 11.00 -6.34
N LEU A 137 8.95 10.66 -7.46
CA LEU A 137 9.41 11.04 -8.80
C LEU A 137 9.43 12.56 -8.97
N TYR A 138 8.32 13.22 -8.62
CA TYR A 138 8.22 14.67 -8.76
C TYR A 138 9.20 15.42 -7.85
N ALA A 139 9.36 14.95 -6.60
CA ALA A 139 10.36 15.50 -5.69
C ALA A 139 11.79 15.36 -6.25
N THR A 140 12.13 14.20 -6.82
CA THR A 140 13.43 13.99 -7.47
C THR A 140 13.61 14.94 -8.67
N ALA A 141 12.58 15.08 -9.49
CA ALA A 141 12.66 15.97 -10.67
C ALA A 141 12.80 17.45 -10.27
N ILE A 142 12.06 17.89 -9.25
CA ILE A 142 12.17 19.25 -8.70
C ILE A 142 13.58 19.48 -8.15
N ASP A 143 14.09 18.54 -7.35
CA ASP A 143 15.38 18.69 -6.70
C ASP A 143 16.54 18.68 -7.70
N GLN A 144 16.56 17.75 -8.64
CA GLN A 144 17.69 17.55 -9.56
C GLN A 144 17.62 18.43 -10.80
N LEU A 145 16.43 18.65 -11.37
CA LEU A 145 16.25 19.40 -12.60
C LEU A 145 15.82 20.86 -12.34
N LYS A 146 15.63 21.22 -11.06
CA LYS A 146 15.15 22.55 -10.63
C LYS A 146 13.85 22.97 -11.29
N LEU A 147 12.94 21.98 -11.49
CA LEU A 147 11.65 22.22 -12.11
C LEU A 147 10.70 22.96 -11.17
N SER A 148 9.87 23.81 -11.76
CA SER A 148 8.81 24.57 -11.10
C SER A 148 7.46 23.84 -11.22
N PRO A 149 6.52 24.00 -10.28
CA PRO A 149 5.13 23.55 -10.44
C PRO A 149 4.43 24.09 -11.69
N CYS A 150 4.91 25.24 -12.21
CA CYS A 150 4.37 25.89 -13.39
C CYS A 150 4.99 25.42 -14.70
N ASP A 151 6.10 24.67 -14.65
CA ASP A 151 6.71 24.11 -15.85
C ASP A 151 5.75 23.18 -16.56
N MET A 152 5.72 23.29 -17.89
CA MET A 152 4.75 22.62 -18.73
C MET A 152 5.40 21.50 -19.55
N LEU A 153 4.75 20.35 -19.58
CA LEU A 153 5.08 19.22 -20.44
C LEU A 153 3.89 18.82 -21.31
N PRO A 154 4.14 18.31 -22.52
CA PRO A 154 3.06 17.87 -23.40
C PRO A 154 2.41 16.59 -22.86
N ASP A 155 1.07 16.54 -22.82
CA ASP A 155 0.30 15.35 -22.42
C ASP A 155 0.17 14.40 -23.63
N LEU A 156 1.29 13.80 -24.00
CA LEU A 156 1.44 12.87 -25.12
C LEU A 156 2.08 11.58 -24.63
N ILE A 157 1.77 10.46 -25.31
CA ILE A 157 2.42 9.18 -25.03
C ILE A 157 3.93 9.36 -25.21
N HIS A 158 4.68 8.98 -24.19
CA HIS A 158 6.14 8.98 -24.17
C HIS A 158 6.63 7.57 -23.94
N CYS A 159 7.42 7.07 -24.89
CA CYS A 159 8.02 5.75 -24.84
C CYS A 159 9.48 5.85 -24.39
N ILE A 160 9.86 5.01 -23.47
CA ILE A 160 11.27 4.79 -23.09
C ILE A 160 11.76 3.59 -23.88
N GLU A 161 12.87 3.78 -24.60
CA GLU A 161 13.47 2.78 -25.46
C GLU A 161 13.87 1.50 -24.71
N PRO A 162 13.85 0.34 -25.38
CA PRO A 162 14.31 -0.91 -24.79
C PRO A 162 15.72 -0.78 -24.23
N TYR A 163 15.97 -1.46 -23.13
CA TYR A 163 17.28 -1.57 -22.46
C TYR A 163 17.86 -0.27 -21.90
N LYS A 164 17.22 0.90 -22.08
CA LYS A 164 17.72 2.18 -21.56
C LYS A 164 17.90 2.15 -20.03
N TYR A 165 16.95 1.51 -19.35
CA TYR A 165 16.97 1.34 -17.88
C TYR A 165 16.76 -0.12 -17.48
N GLY A 166 17.21 -1.08 -18.29
CA GLY A 166 17.04 -2.51 -18.06
C GLY A 166 15.64 -3.06 -18.40
N ASN A 167 14.78 -2.26 -18.99
CA ASN A 167 13.48 -2.70 -19.52
C ASN A 167 13.70 -3.49 -20.83
N PRO A 168 13.18 -4.75 -20.94
CA PRO A 168 13.43 -5.58 -22.13
C PRO A 168 12.68 -5.09 -23.38
N GLU A 169 11.58 -4.35 -23.17
CA GLU A 169 10.71 -3.83 -24.23
C GLU A 169 10.50 -2.32 -24.07
N PRO A 170 10.03 -1.62 -25.14
CA PRO A 170 9.65 -0.21 -25.01
C PRO A 170 8.60 -0.05 -23.92
N TRP A 171 8.79 0.94 -23.04
CA TRP A 171 7.82 1.23 -22.01
C TRP A 171 7.04 2.51 -22.34
N CYS A 172 5.78 2.37 -22.75
CA CYS A 172 4.91 3.42 -23.25
C CYS A 172 3.60 3.52 -22.43
N PRO A 173 3.63 4.05 -21.20
CA PRO A 173 2.43 4.09 -20.38
C PRO A 173 1.38 5.06 -20.92
N THR A 174 0.11 4.64 -20.80
CA THR A 174 -1.07 5.43 -21.18
C THR A 174 -1.70 6.08 -19.96
N ASN A 175 -2.49 7.13 -20.18
CA ASN A 175 -3.33 7.71 -19.12
C ASN A 175 -4.55 6.80 -18.88
N SER A 176 -4.98 6.65 -17.63
CA SER A 176 -6.16 5.84 -17.27
C SER A 176 -7.47 6.34 -17.89
N SER A 177 -7.52 7.61 -18.29
CA SER A 177 -8.68 8.21 -18.95
C SER A 177 -8.65 8.12 -20.47
N ASP A 178 -7.58 7.59 -21.07
CA ASP A 178 -7.27 7.61 -22.52
C ASP A 178 -7.40 8.99 -23.19
N LYS A 179 -7.31 10.04 -22.40
CA LYS A 179 -7.36 11.42 -22.88
C LYS A 179 -5.97 12.03 -22.86
N TYR A 180 -5.61 12.61 -23.99
CA TYR A 180 -4.30 13.20 -24.26
C TYR A 180 -4.44 14.61 -24.84
N GLY A 181 -3.32 15.29 -24.93
CA GLY A 181 -3.21 16.57 -25.66
C GLY A 181 -3.08 17.80 -24.76
N GLY A 182 -2.55 18.84 -25.39
CA GLY A 182 -2.23 20.10 -24.75
C GLY A 182 -0.98 20.03 -23.88
N MET A 183 -0.65 21.18 -23.32
CA MET A 183 0.42 21.35 -22.34
C MET A 183 -0.16 21.28 -20.93
N ARG A 184 0.51 20.59 -20.02
CA ARG A 184 0.11 20.46 -18.62
C ARG A 184 1.20 20.98 -17.70
N THR A 185 0.85 21.82 -16.75
CA THR A 185 1.78 22.16 -15.67
C THR A 185 2.06 20.95 -14.80
N LEU A 186 3.22 20.88 -14.15
CA LEU A 186 3.56 19.81 -13.23
C LEU A 186 2.53 19.71 -12.10
N SER A 187 2.00 20.85 -11.64
CA SER A 187 0.93 20.90 -10.64
C SER A 187 -0.34 20.19 -11.14
N ASN A 188 -0.81 20.51 -12.36
CA ASN A 188 -1.98 19.83 -12.93
C ASN A 188 -1.71 18.36 -13.21
N ALA A 189 -0.50 18.03 -13.66
CA ALA A 189 -0.12 16.65 -14.01
C ALA A 189 -0.11 15.72 -12.79
N LEU A 190 0.47 16.15 -11.65
CA LEU A 190 0.42 15.37 -10.42
C LEU A 190 -1.00 15.29 -9.86
N ALA A 191 -1.71 16.43 -9.80
CA ALA A 191 -3.07 16.48 -9.27
C ALA A 191 -4.03 15.52 -10.00
N ASN A 192 -3.90 15.40 -11.32
CA ASN A 192 -4.72 14.52 -12.16
C ASN A 192 -4.02 13.18 -12.49
N SER A 193 -2.93 12.88 -11.81
CA SER A 193 -2.22 11.61 -11.91
C SER A 193 -1.84 11.19 -13.35
N LYS A 194 -1.33 12.15 -14.17
CA LYS A 194 -0.98 11.92 -15.58
C LYS A 194 0.23 11.00 -15.73
N ASN A 195 0.00 9.84 -16.33
CA ASN A 195 1.05 8.82 -16.54
C ASN A 195 2.05 9.26 -17.61
N THR A 196 1.57 9.91 -18.67
CA THR A 196 2.40 10.44 -19.75
C THR A 196 3.46 11.43 -19.28
N ILE A 197 3.10 12.31 -18.33
CA ILE A 197 4.04 13.26 -17.71
C ILE A 197 5.00 12.54 -16.79
N SER A 198 4.53 11.54 -16.02
CA SER A 198 5.39 10.72 -15.16
C SER A 198 6.42 9.94 -16.00
N ALA A 199 6.05 9.45 -17.19
CA ALA A 199 6.98 8.79 -18.11
C ALA A 199 8.07 9.74 -18.60
N GLN A 200 7.72 10.96 -18.95
CA GLN A 200 8.70 11.97 -19.37
C GLN A 200 9.64 12.37 -18.21
N LEU A 201 9.12 12.50 -17.00
CA LEU A 201 9.94 12.83 -15.82
C LEU A 201 10.91 11.72 -15.47
N ILE A 202 10.44 10.46 -15.40
CA ILE A 202 11.32 9.33 -15.07
C ILE A 202 12.40 9.12 -16.13
N ASP A 203 12.09 9.41 -17.40
CA ASP A 203 13.07 9.34 -18.48
C ASP A 203 14.16 10.42 -18.36
N LYS A 204 13.85 11.59 -17.79
CA LYS A 204 14.78 12.69 -17.56
C LYS A 204 15.67 12.46 -16.34
N VAL A 205 15.12 11.96 -15.20
CA VAL A 205 15.88 11.80 -13.96
C VAL A 205 16.48 10.40 -13.81
N GLY A 206 15.93 9.42 -14.51
CA GLY A 206 16.26 8.02 -14.34
C GLY A 206 15.55 7.35 -13.14
N PRO A 207 15.33 6.02 -13.19
CA PRO A 207 14.66 5.29 -12.10
C PRO A 207 15.49 5.22 -10.81
N LYS A 208 16.81 5.07 -10.94
CA LYS A 208 17.70 4.89 -9.78
C LYS A 208 17.65 6.05 -8.78
N PRO A 209 17.77 7.34 -9.16
CA PRO A 209 17.67 8.45 -8.21
C PRO A 209 16.33 8.49 -7.47
N VAL A 210 15.22 8.14 -8.14
CA VAL A 210 13.88 8.09 -7.53
C VAL A 210 13.80 6.97 -6.50
N ALA A 211 14.33 5.78 -6.82
CA ALA A 211 14.40 4.66 -5.89
C ALA A 211 15.31 4.99 -4.68
N ASP A 212 16.44 5.65 -4.91
CA ASP A 212 17.38 6.06 -3.85
C ASP A 212 16.76 7.11 -2.93
N LEU A 213 15.98 8.06 -3.46
CA LEU A 213 15.21 9.00 -2.63
C LEU A 213 14.23 8.26 -1.73
N ALA A 214 13.41 7.34 -2.28
CA ALA A 214 12.44 6.58 -1.50
C ALA A 214 13.13 5.76 -0.38
N ARG A 215 14.25 5.10 -0.68
CA ARG A 215 15.06 4.39 0.33
C ARG A 215 15.60 5.33 1.41
N SER A 216 16.05 6.51 1.03
CA SER A 216 16.53 7.52 1.97
C SER A 216 15.42 8.04 2.88
N LEU A 217 14.17 7.99 2.43
CA LEU A 217 12.96 8.31 3.18
C LEU A 217 12.40 7.12 3.99
N GLY A 218 13.22 6.09 4.22
CA GLY A 218 12.88 4.97 5.11
C GLY A 218 12.18 3.79 4.45
N VAL A 219 12.02 3.76 3.13
CA VAL A 219 11.47 2.59 2.43
C VAL A 219 12.52 1.47 2.42
N SER A 220 12.22 0.37 3.08
CA SER A 220 13.08 -0.83 3.20
C SER A 220 12.72 -1.92 2.18
N SER A 221 11.52 -1.87 1.63
CA SER A 221 11.05 -2.79 0.61
C SER A 221 11.85 -2.67 -0.69
N ASN A 222 11.87 -3.74 -1.48
CA ASN A 222 12.59 -3.74 -2.74
C ASN A 222 11.94 -2.79 -3.76
N ILE A 223 12.73 -1.84 -4.27
CA ILE A 223 12.33 -0.94 -5.35
C ILE A 223 13.26 -1.24 -6.54
N PRO A 224 12.77 -1.83 -7.63
CA PRO A 224 13.59 -2.09 -8.80
C PRO A 224 13.95 -0.80 -9.53
N ASN A 225 15.13 -0.75 -10.15
CA ASN A 225 15.58 0.43 -10.90
C ASN A 225 15.08 0.39 -12.35
N VAL A 226 13.75 0.31 -12.54
CA VAL A 226 13.08 0.26 -13.85
C VAL A 226 12.08 1.40 -14.01
N PRO A 227 11.78 1.85 -15.23
CA PRO A 227 10.90 3.01 -15.46
C PRO A 227 9.50 2.85 -14.84
N ALA A 228 9.00 1.63 -14.75
CA ALA A 228 7.67 1.33 -14.22
C ALA A 228 7.44 1.80 -12.76
N ILE A 229 8.50 2.03 -11.98
CA ILE A 229 8.36 2.62 -10.63
C ILE A 229 7.68 3.98 -10.64
N ALA A 230 7.76 4.73 -11.75
CA ALA A 230 7.07 6.01 -11.92
C ALA A 230 5.54 5.91 -11.75
N LEU A 231 4.98 4.72 -11.95
CA LEU A 231 3.56 4.44 -11.78
C LEU A 231 3.26 3.65 -10.50
N GLY A 232 4.28 3.39 -9.68
CA GLY A 232 4.14 2.74 -8.38
C GLY A 232 3.97 1.22 -8.45
N THR A 233 4.77 0.56 -9.28
CA THR A 233 4.84 -0.91 -9.34
C THR A 233 5.43 -1.59 -8.10
N PRO A 234 6.25 -0.93 -7.24
CA PRO A 234 6.74 -1.57 -6.02
C PRO A 234 5.61 -1.88 -5.02
N ASP A 235 5.78 -3.00 -4.30
CA ASP A 235 4.93 -3.38 -3.18
C ASP A 235 5.50 -2.81 -1.87
N LEU A 236 4.83 -1.82 -1.31
CA LEU A 236 5.21 -1.17 -0.05
C LEU A 236 4.12 -1.32 1.02
N SER A 237 4.51 -1.14 2.28
CA SER A 237 3.58 -1.12 3.40
C SER A 237 3.04 0.29 3.69
N VAL A 238 1.91 0.37 4.38
CA VAL A 238 1.37 1.65 4.89
C VAL A 238 2.37 2.32 5.82
N TYR A 239 3.06 1.54 6.66
CA TYR A 239 4.11 2.03 7.55
C TYR A 239 5.23 2.78 6.80
N GLU A 240 5.77 2.16 5.74
CA GLU A 240 6.82 2.77 4.92
C GLU A 240 6.33 4.04 4.24
N MET A 241 5.12 4.01 3.68
CA MET A 241 4.56 5.17 2.98
C MET A 241 4.26 6.34 3.91
N VAL A 242 3.67 6.09 5.09
CA VAL A 242 3.39 7.16 6.08
C VAL A 242 4.69 7.77 6.58
N GLY A 243 5.70 6.94 6.89
CA GLY A 243 7.02 7.42 7.30
C GLY A 243 7.67 8.30 6.24
N ALA A 244 7.70 7.84 4.98
CA ALA A 244 8.29 8.56 3.88
C ALA A 244 7.57 9.88 3.55
N TYR A 245 6.24 9.88 3.55
CA TYR A 245 5.44 11.10 3.34
C TYR A 245 5.60 12.11 4.48
N GLY A 246 5.87 11.63 5.70
CA GLY A 246 6.17 12.48 6.85
C GLY A 246 7.30 13.46 6.57
N ALA A 247 8.30 13.08 5.79
CA ALA A 247 9.42 13.95 5.45
C ALA A 247 9.00 15.15 4.59
N PHE A 248 8.06 14.98 3.65
CA PHE A 248 7.53 16.11 2.87
C PHE A 248 6.79 17.12 3.76
N ALA A 249 6.10 16.65 4.81
CA ALA A 249 5.45 17.53 5.79
C ALA A 249 6.42 18.10 6.83
N ASN A 250 7.64 17.57 6.91
CA ASN A 250 8.66 17.95 7.89
C ASN A 250 9.90 18.58 7.23
N LYS A 251 9.70 19.43 6.24
CA LYS A 251 10.78 20.21 5.59
C LYS A 251 11.89 19.35 4.96
N GLY A 252 11.56 18.12 4.52
CA GLY A 252 12.53 17.21 3.93
C GLY A 252 13.31 16.35 4.91
N ILE A 253 13.03 16.47 6.20
CA ILE A 253 13.65 15.68 7.26
C ILE A 253 12.80 14.43 7.49
N TYR A 254 13.37 13.27 7.18
CA TYR A 254 12.78 11.98 7.57
C TYR A 254 12.96 11.74 9.07
N VAL A 255 11.89 11.31 9.72
CA VAL A 255 11.91 10.86 11.12
C VAL A 255 11.34 9.46 11.18
N GLU A 256 12.11 8.53 11.73
CA GLU A 256 11.66 7.14 11.87
C GLU A 256 10.43 7.05 12.79
N PRO A 257 9.36 6.31 12.39
CA PRO A 257 8.19 6.16 13.22
C PRO A 257 8.48 5.44 14.55
N VAL A 258 8.00 6.00 15.67
CA VAL A 258 8.24 5.51 17.02
C VAL A 258 6.91 5.19 17.69
N MET A 259 6.70 3.95 18.13
CA MET A 259 5.52 3.51 18.87
C MET A 259 5.73 3.56 20.38
N VAL A 260 6.94 3.26 20.86
CA VAL A 260 7.27 3.24 22.29
C VAL A 260 8.25 4.38 22.59
N THR A 261 7.78 5.39 23.28
CA THR A 261 8.58 6.58 23.59
C THR A 261 9.39 6.41 24.87
N LYS A 262 8.86 5.65 25.84
CA LYS A 262 9.52 5.43 27.14
C LYS A 262 9.04 4.11 27.76
N ILE A 263 9.93 3.42 28.47
CA ILE A 263 9.61 2.29 29.35
C ILE A 263 10.18 2.62 30.74
N GLU A 264 9.35 2.50 31.75
CA GLU A 264 9.72 2.71 33.16
C GLU A 264 9.44 1.45 33.97
N ASP A 265 10.23 1.24 35.01
CA ASP A 265 9.92 0.22 36.01
C ASP A 265 8.81 0.71 36.97
N LYS A 266 8.40 -0.15 37.88
CA LYS A 266 7.36 0.17 38.91
C LYS A 266 7.74 1.31 39.88
N ASN A 267 9.00 1.69 39.92
CA ASN A 267 9.53 2.73 40.80
C ASN A 267 9.74 4.07 40.05
N GLY A 268 9.42 4.11 38.77
CA GLY A 268 9.61 5.28 37.91
C GLY A 268 11.03 5.39 37.29
N THR A 269 11.88 4.37 37.44
CA THR A 269 13.20 4.37 36.83
C THR A 269 13.05 4.13 35.32
N ILE A 270 13.61 5.02 34.51
CA ILE A 270 13.56 4.90 33.06
C ILE A 270 14.49 3.76 32.61
N ILE A 271 13.90 2.70 32.05
CA ILE A 271 14.61 1.55 31.44
C ILE A 271 14.97 1.85 29.98
N TYR A 272 14.05 2.53 29.27
CA TYR A 272 14.23 2.89 27.88
C TYR A 272 13.60 4.25 27.62
N GLN A 273 14.28 5.05 26.80
CA GLN A 273 13.73 6.29 26.27
C GLN A 273 14.15 6.41 24.80
N SER A 274 13.15 6.53 23.92
CA SER A 274 13.39 6.73 22.50
C SER A 274 14.03 8.09 22.25
N LYS A 275 14.98 8.10 21.33
CA LYS A 275 15.50 9.33 20.71
C LYS A 275 15.06 9.35 19.27
N PRO A 276 14.52 10.46 18.74
CA PRO A 276 14.17 10.56 17.34
C PRO A 276 15.39 10.24 16.45
N ASN A 277 15.24 9.24 15.57
CA ASN A 277 16.20 8.97 14.52
C ASN A 277 15.81 9.81 13.31
N THR A 278 16.61 10.83 12.99
CA THR A 278 16.30 11.82 11.96
C THR A 278 17.38 11.80 10.87
N LYS A 279 16.96 12.08 9.64
CA LYS A 279 17.85 12.18 8.49
C LYS A 279 17.38 13.30 7.56
N ASP A 280 18.29 14.24 7.24
CA ASP A 280 18.06 15.22 6.18
C ASP A 280 18.16 14.49 4.84
N VAL A 281 17.08 14.51 4.06
CA VAL A 281 16.98 13.71 2.82
C VAL A 281 16.80 14.57 1.58
N ILE A 282 15.98 15.60 1.68
CA ILE A 282 15.66 16.51 0.57
C ILE A 282 15.65 17.95 1.09
N SER A 283 16.00 18.91 0.26
CA SER A 283 16.02 20.30 0.68
C SER A 283 14.64 20.80 1.15
N GLU A 284 14.62 21.80 2.04
CA GLU A 284 13.37 22.41 2.52
C GLU A 284 12.56 22.98 1.35
N GLU A 285 13.23 23.59 0.37
CA GLU A 285 12.59 24.16 -0.82
C GLU A 285 11.92 23.06 -1.67
N SER A 286 12.64 21.99 -2.01
CA SER A 286 12.10 20.87 -2.80
C SER A 286 10.96 20.16 -2.08
N SER A 287 11.09 20.01 -0.77
CA SER A 287 10.04 19.46 0.10
C SER A 287 8.78 20.34 0.08
N TYR A 288 8.95 21.65 0.27
CA TYR A 288 7.84 22.62 0.23
C TYR A 288 7.11 22.60 -1.11
N VAL A 289 7.86 22.63 -2.22
CA VAL A 289 7.28 22.59 -3.57
C VAL A 289 6.53 21.27 -3.79
N THR A 290 7.09 20.15 -3.37
CA THR A 290 6.41 18.83 -3.46
C THR A 290 5.11 18.82 -2.64
N LEU A 291 5.13 19.37 -1.43
CA LEU A 291 3.92 19.50 -0.60
C LEU A 291 2.84 20.37 -1.29
N LYS A 292 3.24 21.45 -1.96
CA LYS A 292 2.30 22.29 -2.74
C LYS A 292 1.69 21.55 -3.92
N LEU A 293 2.45 20.68 -4.58
CA LEU A 293 1.91 19.80 -5.61
C LEU A 293 0.89 18.81 -5.04
N LEU A 294 1.18 18.22 -3.87
CA LEU A 294 0.27 17.30 -3.16
C LEU A 294 -1.02 17.99 -2.71
N GLU A 295 -0.98 19.25 -2.27
CA GLU A 295 -2.19 20.04 -1.99
C GLU A 295 -3.12 20.13 -3.22
N GLY A 296 -2.57 20.18 -4.42
CA GLY A 296 -3.34 20.19 -5.67
C GLY A 296 -4.18 18.94 -5.85
N VAL A 297 -3.69 17.77 -5.43
CA VAL A 297 -4.41 16.50 -5.53
C VAL A 297 -5.75 16.55 -4.78
N THR A 298 -5.77 17.16 -3.60
CA THR A 298 -6.97 17.26 -2.74
C THR A 298 -7.83 18.49 -3.00
N LYS A 299 -7.30 19.51 -3.70
CA LYS A 299 -8.03 20.75 -3.97
C LYS A 299 -8.79 20.74 -5.30
N PHE A 300 -8.20 20.16 -6.33
CA PHE A 300 -8.75 20.15 -7.69
C PHE A 300 -8.35 18.92 -8.52
N GLY A 301 -7.74 17.93 -7.90
CA GLY A 301 -7.26 16.73 -8.55
C GLY A 301 -8.09 15.48 -8.26
N SER A 302 -7.48 14.33 -8.41
CA SER A 302 -8.11 12.99 -8.26
C SER A 302 -8.59 12.67 -6.85
N GLY A 303 -8.20 13.46 -5.84
CA GLY A 303 -8.62 13.30 -4.44
C GLY A 303 -9.54 14.42 -3.94
N ALA A 304 -10.08 15.25 -4.83
CA ALA A 304 -10.96 16.38 -4.49
C ALA A 304 -12.42 15.96 -4.30
#